data_2ad74f6b293e2a78820f03417c406ec2
#
_entry.id   2ad74f6b293e2a78820f03417c406ec2
#
_cell.length_a   1.000
_cell.length_b   1.000
_cell.length_c   1.000
_cell.angle_alpha   90.00
_cell.angle_beta   90.00
_cell.angle_gamma   90.00
#
_symmetry.space_group_name_H-M   'P 1'
#
loop_
_entity.id
_entity.type
_entity.pdbx_description
1 polymer ?
#
loop_
_entity_poly.entity_id
_entity_poly.type
_entity_poly.pdbx_seq_one_letter_code
_entity_poly.pdbx_strand_id
1 'polypeptide(L)'
;LAAVSLSTNARMVGGTLSATPGSSPVVARKGFPYSLFVERVGEGREPWFGPFEDDITHAYQYGTRSDGSTAAVVPALRYFKEPKSKSGMRAVYDQTRAVQLQRIFPQSAKIGIHATRSNGRGGPRVFHGMSSNAIRNPLRVTDPVLFGKVKTRLEGILAEWFIAQQEANRLKVTNRVKAGAGS
;
A
#
# COMPACT_ATOMS: atom_id res chain seq x y z
N LEU A 1 -2.71 -6.94 -10.24
CA LEU A 1 -2.83 -7.48 -8.87
C LEU A 1 -3.27 -8.94 -8.90
N ALA A 2 -4.34 -9.30 -9.62
CA ALA A 2 -4.85 -10.66 -9.67
C ALA A 2 -3.79 -11.69 -10.13
N ALA A 3 -3.03 -11.38 -11.18
CA ALA A 3 -1.98 -12.27 -11.66
C ALA A 3 -0.85 -12.49 -10.62
N VAL A 4 -0.51 -11.49 -9.81
CA VAL A 4 0.40 -11.65 -8.67
C VAL A 4 -0.19 -12.57 -7.62
N SER A 5 -1.47 -12.41 -7.29
CA SER A 5 -2.15 -13.32 -6.36
C SER A 5 -2.17 -14.77 -6.87
N LEU A 6 -2.43 -14.98 -8.15
CA LEU A 6 -2.50 -16.30 -8.75
C LEU A 6 -1.12 -16.97 -8.88
N SER A 7 -0.06 -16.19 -9.01
CA SER A 7 1.32 -16.69 -9.17
C SER A 7 2.12 -16.79 -7.88
N THR A 8 1.50 -16.45 -6.74
CA THR A 8 2.15 -16.48 -5.43
C THR A 8 1.25 -17.12 -4.37
N ASN A 9 1.77 -17.33 -3.17
CA ASN A 9 0.98 -17.75 -2.01
C ASN A 9 0.19 -16.58 -1.38
N ALA A 10 0.21 -15.36 -1.96
CA ALA A 10 -0.54 -14.23 -1.42
C ALA A 10 -2.03 -14.35 -1.75
N ARG A 11 -2.88 -14.32 -0.73
CA ARG A 11 -4.34 -14.30 -0.88
C ARG A 11 -4.90 -12.90 -1.03
N MET A 12 -4.20 -11.91 -0.47
CA MET A 12 -4.56 -10.49 -0.57
C MET A 12 -3.39 -9.73 -1.19
N VAL A 13 -3.60 -9.06 -2.31
CA VAL A 13 -2.57 -8.34 -3.05
C VAL A 13 -3.07 -6.95 -3.40
N GLY A 14 -2.34 -5.93 -3.01
CA GLY A 14 -2.72 -4.54 -3.29
C GLY A 14 -1.61 -3.68 -3.88
N GLY A 15 -2.00 -2.48 -4.27
CA GLY A 15 -1.07 -1.42 -4.65
C GLY A 15 -0.52 -0.68 -3.45
N THR A 16 0.34 0.29 -3.70
CA THR A 16 0.88 1.19 -2.68
C THR A 16 0.27 2.58 -2.77
N LEU A 17 -0.07 3.15 -1.62
CA LEU A 17 -0.45 4.55 -1.49
C LEU A 17 0.83 5.39 -1.36
N SER A 18 1.35 5.90 -2.46
CA SER A 18 2.57 6.69 -2.45
C SER A 18 2.60 7.72 -3.58
N ALA A 19 3.04 8.92 -3.28
CA ALA A 19 3.22 9.97 -4.28
C ALA A 19 4.42 9.75 -5.22
N THR A 20 5.39 8.91 -4.80
CA THR A 20 6.59 8.62 -5.59
C THR A 20 6.69 7.15 -5.96
N PRO A 21 7.06 6.76 -7.19
CA PRO A 21 7.34 5.38 -7.56
C PRO A 21 8.42 4.84 -6.62
N GLY A 22 8.15 3.69 -6.02
CA GLY A 22 9.23 2.94 -5.43
C GLY A 22 10.18 2.58 -6.57
N SER A 23 11.41 3.04 -6.50
CA SER A 23 12.49 2.62 -7.41
C SER A 23 12.89 1.15 -7.19
N SER A 24 12.08 0.42 -6.43
CA SER A 24 12.35 -0.98 -6.11
C SER A 24 12.05 -1.85 -7.33
N PRO A 25 13.03 -2.60 -7.84
CA PRO A 25 12.82 -3.57 -8.92
C PRO A 25 11.99 -4.79 -8.48
N VAL A 26 11.47 -4.77 -7.26
CA VAL A 26 10.72 -5.89 -6.70
C VAL A 26 9.30 -5.88 -7.23
N VAL A 27 8.91 -6.93 -7.92
CA VAL A 27 7.56 -7.13 -8.47
C VAL A 27 6.50 -7.08 -7.37
N ALA A 28 6.71 -7.84 -6.31
CA ALA A 28 5.83 -7.88 -5.15
C ALA A 28 6.63 -8.20 -3.88
N ARG A 29 6.15 -7.72 -2.75
CA ARG A 29 6.72 -8.05 -1.44
C ARG A 29 5.60 -8.27 -0.43
N LYS A 30 5.87 -9.03 0.64
CA LYS A 30 4.93 -9.12 1.75
C LYS A 30 4.66 -7.72 2.33
N GLY A 31 3.44 -7.43 2.69
CA GLY A 31 3.07 -6.11 3.22
C GLY A 31 1.57 -5.97 3.37
N PHE A 32 1.18 -4.84 3.95
CA PHE A 32 -0.22 -4.48 4.15
C PHE A 32 -0.74 -3.71 2.93
N PRO A 33 -1.63 -4.28 2.12
CA PRO A 33 -2.33 -3.53 1.09
C PRO A 33 -3.40 -2.65 1.72
N TYR A 34 -3.39 -1.36 1.37
CA TYR A 34 -4.36 -0.39 1.87
C TYR A 34 -5.36 -0.03 0.78
N SER A 35 -6.64 -0.09 1.09
CA SER A 35 -7.74 0.49 0.32
C SER A 35 -7.93 -0.02 -1.11
N LEU A 36 -6.88 -0.40 -1.84
CA LEU A 36 -6.95 -0.97 -3.19
C LEU A 36 -6.24 -2.31 -3.20
N PHE A 37 -6.99 -3.38 -3.27
CA PHE A 37 -6.48 -4.74 -3.33
C PHE A 37 -7.43 -5.68 -4.06
N VAL A 38 -6.92 -6.85 -4.39
CA VAL A 38 -7.68 -8.02 -4.78
C VAL A 38 -7.49 -9.11 -3.73
N GLU A 39 -8.52 -9.90 -3.53
CA GLU A 39 -8.54 -11.02 -2.60
C GLU A 39 -8.97 -12.29 -3.33
N ARG A 40 -8.32 -13.41 -3.04
CA ARG A 40 -8.81 -14.72 -3.47
C ARG A 40 -9.98 -15.15 -2.59
N VAL A 41 -11.17 -15.21 -3.20
CA VAL A 41 -12.37 -15.76 -2.57
C VAL A 41 -12.41 -17.28 -2.73
N GLY A 42 -13.09 -17.95 -1.81
CA GLY A 42 -13.22 -19.40 -1.79
C GLY A 42 -12.76 -19.99 -0.46
N GLU A 43 -12.41 -21.28 -0.47
CA GLU A 43 -11.94 -21.96 0.73
C GLU A 43 -10.73 -21.26 1.36
N GLY A 44 -10.77 -21.12 2.67
CA GLY A 44 -9.72 -20.45 3.43
C GLY A 44 -9.74 -18.93 3.33
N ARG A 45 -10.85 -18.31 2.89
CA ARG A 45 -11.07 -16.88 3.05
C ARG A 45 -11.21 -16.55 4.52
N GLU A 46 -10.46 -15.54 4.97
CA GLU A 46 -10.62 -15.00 6.31
C GLU A 46 -11.87 -14.13 6.40
N PRO A 47 -12.63 -14.19 7.49
CA PRO A 47 -13.71 -13.24 7.74
C PRO A 47 -13.13 -11.85 7.99
N TRP A 48 -13.86 -10.83 7.54
CA TRP A 48 -13.54 -9.46 7.90
C TRP A 48 -13.77 -9.25 9.39
N PHE A 49 -12.79 -8.63 10.04
CA PHE A 49 -12.77 -8.52 11.48
C PHE A 49 -12.60 -7.06 11.92
N GLY A 50 -13.52 -6.66 12.80
CA GLY A 50 -13.51 -5.33 13.41
C GLY A 50 -14.15 -4.24 12.54
N PRO A 51 -14.56 -3.14 13.16
CA PRO A 51 -15.23 -2.03 12.48
C PRO A 51 -14.25 -1.04 11.83
N PHE A 52 -12.94 -1.14 12.13
CA PHE A 52 -11.92 -0.18 11.68
C PHE A 52 -10.61 -0.87 11.34
N GLU A 53 -9.86 -0.28 10.37
CA GLU A 53 -8.58 -0.81 9.91
C GLU A 53 -8.71 -2.26 9.41
N ASP A 54 -9.83 -2.50 8.80
CA ASP A 54 -10.26 -3.79 8.29
C ASP A 54 -9.28 -4.34 7.25
N ASP A 55 -8.73 -3.50 6.38
CA ASP A 55 -7.70 -3.87 5.42
C ASP A 55 -6.39 -4.34 6.10
N ILE A 56 -6.00 -3.70 7.21
CA ILE A 56 -4.81 -4.08 7.98
C ILE A 56 -5.04 -5.38 8.74
N THR A 57 -6.18 -5.49 9.44
CA THR A 57 -6.51 -6.70 10.21
C THR A 57 -6.63 -7.91 9.31
N HIS A 58 -7.23 -7.74 8.14
CA HIS A 58 -7.44 -8.80 7.17
C HIS A 58 -6.10 -9.27 6.56
N ALA A 59 -5.23 -8.34 6.18
CA ALA A 59 -3.89 -8.67 5.72
C ALA A 59 -3.05 -9.37 6.78
N TYR A 60 -3.17 -8.97 8.04
CA TYR A 60 -2.50 -9.63 9.17
C TYR A 60 -2.98 -11.07 9.35
N GLN A 61 -4.28 -11.32 9.28
CA GLN A 61 -4.86 -12.66 9.35
C GLN A 61 -4.23 -13.57 8.30
N TYR A 62 -4.20 -13.16 7.03
CA TYR A 62 -3.52 -13.94 5.98
C TYR A 62 -2.03 -14.13 6.24
N GLY A 63 -1.36 -13.07 6.69
CA GLY A 63 0.08 -13.06 6.92
C GLY A 63 0.56 -13.91 8.09
N THR A 64 -0.34 -14.49 8.88
CA THR A 64 -0.02 -15.28 10.07
C THR A 64 -0.65 -16.68 10.06
N ARG A 65 -1.35 -17.05 8.98
CA ARG A 65 -2.00 -18.37 8.85
C ARG A 65 -1.00 -19.51 8.83
N SER A 66 -1.43 -20.63 9.38
CA SER A 66 -0.65 -21.89 9.40
C SER A 66 -0.49 -22.53 8.01
N ASP A 67 -1.38 -22.23 7.05
CA ASP A 67 -1.28 -22.71 5.66
C ASP A 67 -0.17 -21.99 4.84
N GLY A 68 0.52 -21.05 5.45
CA GLY A 68 1.57 -20.26 4.81
C GLY A 68 1.09 -19.19 3.84
N SER A 69 -0.22 -18.92 3.78
CA SER A 69 -0.76 -17.80 3.03
C SER A 69 -0.19 -16.47 3.52
N THR A 70 -0.17 -15.45 2.66
CA THR A 70 0.34 -14.13 3.01
C THR A 70 -0.46 -13.02 2.36
N ALA A 71 -0.18 -11.79 2.77
CA ALA A 71 -0.61 -10.57 2.09
C ALA A 71 0.59 -9.89 1.45
N ALA A 72 0.39 -9.27 0.29
CA ALA A 72 1.45 -8.66 -0.49
C ALA A 72 1.05 -7.31 -1.08
N VAL A 73 2.06 -6.50 -1.34
CA VAL A 73 1.94 -5.24 -2.09
C VAL A 73 2.80 -5.29 -3.34
N VAL A 74 2.32 -4.65 -4.40
CA VAL A 74 3.03 -4.45 -5.66
C VAL A 74 3.52 -3.00 -5.69
N PRO A 75 4.80 -2.73 -5.42
CA PRO A 75 5.30 -1.35 -5.26
C PRO A 75 5.16 -0.49 -6.50
N ALA A 76 5.21 -1.09 -7.69
CA ALA A 76 5.04 -0.40 -8.96
C ALA A 76 3.61 0.07 -9.21
N LEU A 77 2.62 -0.59 -8.63
CA LEU A 77 1.22 -0.22 -8.79
C LEU A 77 0.79 0.77 -7.70
N ARG A 78 0.38 1.93 -8.14
CA ARG A 78 0.02 3.03 -7.27
C ARG A 78 -1.39 3.46 -7.49
N TYR A 79 -1.97 3.97 -6.44
CA TYR A 79 -3.24 4.64 -6.51
C TYR A 79 -3.20 5.94 -5.73
N PHE A 80 -3.97 6.90 -6.20
CA PHE A 80 -4.20 8.15 -5.51
C PHE A 80 -5.53 8.08 -4.78
N LYS A 81 -5.53 8.49 -3.53
CA LYS A 81 -6.76 8.70 -2.76
C LYS A 81 -7.10 10.18 -2.83
N GLU A 82 -8.27 10.50 -3.32
CA GLU A 82 -8.78 11.86 -3.18
C GLU A 82 -8.90 12.25 -1.71
N PRO A 83 -8.57 13.51 -1.36
CA PRO A 83 -8.77 14.00 0.00
C PRO A 83 -10.24 13.87 0.36
N LYS A 84 -10.57 12.93 1.25
CA LYS A 84 -11.93 12.80 1.75
C LYS A 84 -12.31 14.04 2.55
N SER A 85 -13.56 14.48 2.42
CA SER A 85 -14.16 15.49 3.31
C SER A 85 -14.02 15.04 4.77
N LYS A 86 -13.99 15.99 5.69
CA LYS A 86 -13.89 15.71 7.14
C LYS A 86 -15.15 15.03 7.71
N SER A 87 -16.20 14.88 6.90
CA SER A 87 -17.44 14.20 7.25
C SER A 87 -17.34 12.70 7.04
N GLY A 88 -18.19 11.95 7.72
CA GLY A 88 -18.28 10.50 7.63
C GLY A 88 -17.57 9.77 8.76
N MET A 89 -17.29 8.48 8.57
CA MET A 89 -16.76 7.59 9.61
C MET A 89 -15.48 8.11 10.30
N ARG A 90 -14.67 8.91 9.63
CA ARG A 90 -13.48 9.53 10.22
C ARG A 90 -13.79 10.48 11.38
N ALA A 91 -14.92 11.16 11.36
CA ALA A 91 -15.33 12.01 12.47
C ALA A 91 -15.64 11.21 13.72
N VAL A 92 -16.09 9.97 13.54
CA VAL A 92 -16.51 9.09 14.63
C VAL A 92 -15.33 8.36 15.27
N TYR A 93 -14.29 7.97 14.51
CA TYR A 93 -13.25 7.05 15.01
C TYR A 93 -11.80 7.50 14.79
N ASP A 94 -11.56 8.75 14.41
CA ASP A 94 -10.20 9.17 13.99
C ASP A 94 -9.12 8.96 15.07
N GLN A 95 -9.49 9.00 16.34
CA GLN A 95 -8.56 8.80 17.44
C GLN A 95 -8.61 7.38 18.05
N THR A 96 -9.73 6.69 17.96
CA THR A 96 -9.93 5.40 18.61
C THR A 96 -9.41 4.22 17.79
N ARG A 97 -9.36 4.33 16.47
CA ARG A 97 -8.92 3.25 15.58
C ARG A 97 -7.50 2.73 15.86
N ALA A 98 -6.56 3.64 16.16
CA ALA A 98 -5.18 3.26 16.46
C ALA A 98 -5.10 2.47 17.77
N VAL A 99 -5.83 2.90 18.78
CA VAL A 99 -5.92 2.21 20.07
C VAL A 99 -6.57 0.84 19.91
N GLN A 100 -7.61 0.75 19.11
CA GLN A 100 -8.29 -0.51 18.85
C GLN A 100 -7.39 -1.52 18.12
N LEU A 101 -6.65 -1.08 17.10
CA LEU A 101 -5.69 -1.94 16.40
C LEU A 101 -4.61 -2.46 17.34
N GLN A 102 -4.10 -1.61 18.24
CA GLN A 102 -3.13 -2.04 19.24
C GLN A 102 -3.71 -3.03 20.25
N ARG A 103 -4.98 -2.86 20.65
CA ARG A 103 -5.64 -3.82 21.54
C ARG A 103 -5.81 -5.20 20.91
N ILE A 104 -6.08 -5.23 19.60
CA ILE A 104 -6.22 -6.49 18.85
C ILE A 104 -4.85 -7.15 18.62
N PHE A 105 -3.83 -6.36 18.29
CA PHE A 105 -2.49 -6.84 17.95
C PHE A 105 -1.39 -6.15 18.79
N PRO A 106 -1.38 -6.37 20.12
CA PRO A 106 -0.52 -5.61 21.03
C PRO A 106 0.98 -5.77 20.76
N GLN A 107 1.38 -6.91 20.20
CA GLN A 107 2.79 -7.17 19.87
C GLN A 107 3.22 -6.60 18.52
N SER A 108 2.28 -6.25 17.65
CA SER A 108 2.54 -5.89 16.25
C SER A 108 2.19 -4.45 15.92
N ALA A 109 1.18 -3.90 16.58
CA ALA A 109 0.72 -2.53 16.35
C ALA A 109 1.32 -1.58 17.40
N LYS A 110 1.89 -0.47 16.94
CA LYS A 110 2.41 0.60 17.78
C LYS A 110 1.53 1.84 17.63
N ILE A 111 1.29 2.52 18.74
CA ILE A 111 0.66 3.83 18.75
C ILE A 111 1.75 4.89 18.78
N GLY A 112 1.60 5.90 17.96
CA GLY A 112 2.43 7.09 17.96
C GLY A 112 1.57 8.36 17.89
N ILE A 113 2.18 9.49 18.18
CA ILE A 113 1.54 10.80 18.08
C ILE A 113 2.33 11.63 17.07
N HIS A 114 1.67 12.06 16.00
CA HIS A 114 2.20 13.10 15.13
C HIS A 114 1.85 14.47 15.72
N ALA A 115 2.86 15.26 16.04
CA ALA A 115 2.68 16.58 16.65
C ALA A 115 1.97 17.57 15.73
N THR A 116 2.25 17.52 14.43
CA THR A 116 1.66 18.40 13.42
C THR A 116 1.40 17.67 12.11
N ARG A 117 0.40 18.11 11.35
CA ARG A 117 0.27 17.73 9.95
C ARG A 117 1.32 18.46 9.10
N SER A 118 1.81 17.83 8.06
CA SER A 118 2.76 18.41 7.11
C SER A 118 2.30 19.72 6.45
N ASN A 119 1.01 20.05 6.52
CA ASN A 119 0.40 21.28 6.01
C ASN A 119 0.04 22.30 7.10
N GLY A 120 0.54 22.16 8.33
CA GLY A 120 0.29 23.08 9.45
C GLY A 120 -1.16 23.13 9.97
N ARG A 121 -2.06 22.32 9.42
CA ARG A 121 -3.48 22.31 9.81
C ARG A 121 -3.79 21.12 10.71
N GLY A 122 -4.11 21.38 11.95
CA GLY A 122 -4.64 20.43 12.94
C GLY A 122 -3.64 20.08 14.04
N GLY A 123 -4.17 19.85 15.23
CA GLY A 123 -3.44 19.46 16.43
C GLY A 123 -2.84 18.06 16.39
N PRO A 124 -2.30 17.58 17.51
CA PRO A 124 -1.68 16.27 17.61
C PRO A 124 -2.67 15.19 17.16
N ARG A 125 -2.17 14.22 16.40
CA ARG A 125 -2.97 13.12 15.90
C ARG A 125 -2.37 11.80 16.35
N VAL A 126 -3.20 10.98 16.96
CA VAL A 126 -2.85 9.58 17.25
C VAL A 126 -2.86 8.80 15.93
N PHE A 127 -1.79 8.08 15.67
CA PHE A 127 -1.70 7.18 14.53
C PHE A 127 -1.23 5.79 14.97
N HIS A 128 -1.52 4.80 14.15
CA HIS A 128 -0.98 3.47 14.33
C HIS A 128 0.13 3.22 13.30
N GLY A 129 1.12 2.47 13.71
CA GLY A 129 2.15 1.93 12.83
C GLY A 129 2.14 0.41 12.93
N MET A 130 2.07 -0.26 11.79
CA MET A 130 2.22 -1.70 11.72
C MET A 130 3.38 -2.04 10.81
N SER A 131 4.37 -2.73 11.37
CA SER A 131 5.52 -3.15 10.61
C SER A 131 5.14 -4.28 9.63
N SER A 132 5.67 -4.26 8.41
CA SER A 132 5.53 -5.39 7.48
C SER A 132 6.06 -6.72 8.06
N ASN A 133 6.91 -6.67 9.09
CA ASN A 133 7.38 -7.85 9.81
C ASN A 133 6.28 -8.52 10.64
N ALA A 134 5.17 -7.84 10.92
CA ALA A 134 4.00 -8.45 11.53
C ALA A 134 3.36 -9.50 10.63
N ILE A 135 3.53 -9.40 9.31
CA ILE A 135 3.23 -10.46 8.35
C ILE A 135 4.37 -11.48 8.43
N ARG A 136 4.13 -12.58 9.12
CA ARG A 136 5.17 -13.60 9.40
C ARG A 136 5.48 -14.44 8.17
N ASN A 137 4.44 -14.82 7.42
CA ASN A 137 4.60 -15.69 6.28
C ASN A 137 5.32 -14.98 5.13
N PRO A 138 6.40 -15.58 4.57
CA PRO A 138 7.09 -15.01 3.44
C PRO A 138 6.24 -15.07 2.18
N LEU A 139 6.44 -14.11 1.27
CA LEU A 139 5.90 -14.21 -0.08
C LEU A 139 6.71 -15.27 -0.85
N ARG A 140 6.01 -16.23 -1.47
CA ARG A 140 6.59 -17.28 -2.29
C ARG A 140 5.94 -17.30 -3.66
N VAL A 141 6.73 -17.44 -4.69
CA VAL A 141 6.24 -17.68 -6.06
C VAL A 141 5.77 -19.12 -6.16
N THR A 142 4.54 -19.34 -6.59
CA THR A 142 3.91 -20.64 -6.78
C THR A 142 3.77 -21.02 -8.26
N ASP A 143 3.71 -20.01 -9.14
CA ASP A 143 3.75 -20.17 -10.60
C ASP A 143 4.82 -19.22 -11.18
N PRO A 144 6.06 -19.73 -11.41
CA PRO A 144 7.15 -18.93 -11.95
C PRO A 144 6.90 -18.39 -13.35
N VAL A 145 6.13 -19.11 -14.18
CA VAL A 145 5.85 -18.69 -15.56
C VAL A 145 4.93 -17.48 -15.57
N LEU A 146 3.83 -17.58 -14.84
CA LEU A 146 2.89 -16.44 -14.70
C LEU A 146 3.58 -15.25 -14.00
N PHE A 147 4.35 -15.50 -12.94
CA PHE A 147 5.09 -14.46 -12.24
C PHE A 147 6.10 -13.74 -13.14
N GLY A 148 6.79 -14.50 -14.02
CA GLY A 148 7.70 -13.95 -15.01
C GLY A 148 6.99 -13.00 -15.99
N LYS A 149 5.82 -13.38 -16.50
CA LYS A 149 4.99 -12.52 -17.37
C LYS A 149 4.58 -11.23 -16.66
N VAL A 150 4.19 -11.34 -15.39
CA VAL A 150 3.84 -10.16 -14.56
C VAL A 150 5.03 -9.24 -14.39
N LYS A 151 6.20 -9.81 -14.10
CA LYS A 151 7.46 -9.05 -13.95
C LYS A 151 7.76 -8.23 -15.21
N THR A 152 7.80 -8.87 -16.38
CA THR A 152 8.05 -8.21 -17.66
C THR A 152 7.04 -7.08 -17.92
N ARG A 153 5.74 -7.31 -17.64
CA ARG A 153 4.72 -6.28 -17.82
C ARG A 153 4.92 -5.08 -16.90
N LEU A 154 5.27 -5.32 -15.63
CA LEU A 154 5.53 -4.24 -14.66
C LEU A 154 6.81 -3.47 -15.01
N GLU A 155 7.84 -4.13 -15.47
CA GLU A 155 9.08 -3.50 -15.95
C GLU A 155 8.81 -2.58 -17.15
N GLY A 156 7.97 -3.00 -18.10
CA GLY A 156 7.52 -2.17 -19.22
C GLY A 156 6.78 -0.91 -18.74
N ILE A 157 5.80 -1.07 -17.85
CA ILE A 157 5.03 0.05 -17.28
C ILE A 157 5.96 1.05 -16.56
N LEU A 158 6.93 0.55 -15.81
CA LEU A 158 7.91 1.41 -15.12
C LEU A 158 8.80 2.16 -16.11
N ALA A 159 9.27 1.51 -17.17
CA ALA A 159 10.08 2.14 -18.20
C ALA A 159 9.31 3.27 -18.91
N GLU A 160 8.07 3.02 -19.33
CA GLU A 160 7.19 4.02 -19.93
C GLU A 160 6.98 5.22 -18.97
N TRP A 161 6.76 4.93 -17.71
CA TRP A 161 6.58 5.98 -16.71
C TRP A 161 7.85 6.82 -16.49
N PHE A 162 9.02 6.22 -16.42
CA PHE A 162 10.29 6.96 -16.31
C PHE A 162 10.53 7.88 -17.51
N ILE A 163 10.27 7.40 -18.72
CA ILE A 163 10.38 8.22 -19.94
C ILE A 163 9.43 9.43 -19.86
N ALA A 164 8.17 9.19 -19.52
CA ALA A 164 7.19 10.27 -19.40
C ALA A 164 7.58 11.31 -18.31
N GLN A 165 8.17 10.87 -17.19
CA GLN A 165 8.66 11.78 -16.15
C GLN A 165 9.87 12.62 -16.61
N GLN A 166 10.78 12.02 -17.36
CA GLN A 166 11.94 12.77 -17.92
C GLN A 166 11.46 13.84 -18.89
N GLU A 167 10.52 13.52 -19.79
CA GLU A 167 9.94 14.48 -20.72
C GLU A 167 9.21 15.61 -19.99
N ALA A 168 8.37 15.30 -19.01
CA ALA A 168 7.66 16.29 -18.21
C ALA A 168 8.62 17.23 -17.45
N ASN A 169 9.74 16.71 -16.94
CA ASN A 169 10.75 17.52 -16.27
C ASN A 169 11.49 18.41 -17.27
N ARG A 170 11.83 17.91 -18.47
CA ARG A 170 12.45 18.69 -19.53
C ARG A 170 11.57 19.88 -19.95
N LEU A 171 10.29 19.64 -20.13
CA LEU A 171 9.32 20.70 -20.48
C LEU A 171 9.21 21.77 -19.38
N LYS A 172 9.20 21.37 -18.09
CA LYS A 172 9.20 22.31 -16.97
C LYS A 172 10.44 23.22 -16.95
N VAL A 173 11.60 22.66 -17.21
CA VAL A 173 12.86 23.42 -17.27
C VAL A 173 12.81 24.39 -18.45
N THR A 174 12.43 23.96 -19.65
CA THR A 174 12.31 24.79 -20.83
C THR A 174 11.36 25.97 -20.61
N ASN A 175 10.20 25.73 -19.98
CA ASN A 175 9.21 26.77 -19.70
C ASN A 175 9.73 27.79 -18.67
N ARG A 176 10.50 27.35 -17.66
CA ARG A 176 11.13 28.27 -16.70
C ARG A 176 12.19 29.15 -17.35
N VAL A 177 13.00 28.58 -18.24
CA VAL A 177 14.03 29.37 -18.98
C VAL A 177 13.36 30.41 -19.87
N LYS A 178 12.29 30.07 -20.59
CA LYS A 178 11.54 31.03 -21.43
C LYS A 178 10.90 32.13 -20.59
N ALA A 179 10.34 31.83 -19.42
CA ALA A 179 9.74 32.82 -18.54
C ALA A 179 10.78 33.77 -17.91
N GLY A 180 12.00 33.29 -17.64
CA GLY A 180 13.09 34.13 -17.09
C GLY A 180 13.85 34.95 -18.13
N ALA A 181 13.73 34.63 -19.43
CA ALA A 181 14.37 35.39 -20.51
C ALA A 181 13.49 36.56 -21.04
N GLY A 182 12.26 36.71 -20.53
CA GLY A 182 11.31 37.76 -20.91
C GLY A 182 11.14 38.87 -19.84
N SER A 183 11.94 38.89 -18.81
CA SER A 183 12.04 39.89 -17.77
C SER A 183 13.40 40.59 -17.85
#